data_df0380dcc3b5a64caf742f5260cb88e1
#
_entry.id   df0380dcc3b5a64caf742f5260cb88e1
#
_cell.length_a   1.000
_cell.length_b   1.000
_cell.length_c   1.000
_cell.angle_alpha   90.00
_cell.angle_beta   90.00
_cell.angle_gamma   90.00
#
_symmetry.space_group_name_H-M   'P 1'
#
loop_
_entity.id
_entity.type
_entity.pdbx_description
1 polymer ?
#
loop_
_entity_poly.entity_id
_entity_poly.type
_entity_poly.pdbx_seq_one_letter_code
_entity_poly.pdbx_strand_id
1 'polypeptide(L)'
;MTTVPTNVRGVWLLWALVMLLIPRGVDAQGLTYAKGQTMTPAFEGWERTPDGSINLLFGYLNRNWEEELDIPVGPDNSFSPGPADRGQPTHFFPRRNRSIFRVPVPADFGEDDELVWTLKMQGQTFMAHGSLATDYFIDHIVIMSENGSIYNGRSDAETRANTPPVAELEGETERRVRVGEPVTLSVTASDDGIPRPA
;
A
#
# COMPACT_ATOMS: atom_id res chain seq x y z
N MET A 1 20.54 -72.24 -32.33
CA MET A 1 19.51 -71.30 -32.81
C MET A 1 18.64 -70.95 -31.62
N THR A 2 18.96 -69.86 -30.96
CA THR A 2 18.30 -69.36 -29.76
C THR A 2 17.46 -68.16 -30.16
N THR A 3 16.14 -68.30 -30.19
CA THR A 3 15.20 -67.23 -30.44
C THR A 3 14.94 -66.48 -29.11
N VAL A 4 15.30 -65.22 -29.06
CA VAL A 4 14.95 -64.30 -27.96
C VAL A 4 13.53 -63.82 -28.22
N PRO A 5 12.58 -64.02 -27.33
CA PRO A 5 11.24 -63.41 -27.46
C PRO A 5 11.35 -61.95 -26.98
N THR A 6 11.34 -61.04 -27.89
CA THR A 6 11.26 -59.62 -27.60
C THR A 6 9.83 -59.26 -27.18
N ASN A 7 9.63 -59.11 -25.88
CA ASN A 7 8.36 -58.64 -25.32
C ASN A 7 8.30 -57.08 -25.43
N VAL A 8 8.43 -56.60 -26.66
CA VAL A 8 8.52 -55.16 -27.00
C VAL A 8 7.25 -54.41 -26.58
N ARG A 9 6.09 -55.08 -26.59
CA ARG A 9 4.79 -54.49 -26.20
C ARG A 9 4.76 -54.08 -24.73
N GLY A 10 5.39 -54.82 -23.82
CA GLY A 10 5.45 -54.49 -22.38
C GLY A 10 6.32 -53.29 -22.10
N VAL A 11 7.41 -53.13 -22.84
CA VAL A 11 8.34 -52.00 -22.67
C VAL A 11 7.67 -50.70 -23.11
N TRP A 12 6.95 -50.66 -24.18
CA TRP A 12 6.22 -49.48 -24.64
C TRP A 12 5.11 -49.05 -23.68
N LEU A 13 4.42 -49.99 -23.06
CA LEU A 13 3.41 -49.71 -22.02
C LEU A 13 4.05 -49.12 -20.75
N LEU A 14 5.24 -49.59 -20.35
CA LEU A 14 5.97 -49.04 -19.22
C LEU A 14 6.44 -47.62 -19.48
N TRP A 15 6.95 -47.34 -20.67
CA TRP A 15 7.34 -45.97 -21.07
C TRP A 15 6.16 -45.01 -21.15
N ALA A 16 5.00 -45.47 -21.64
CA ALA A 16 3.77 -44.70 -21.68
C ALA A 16 3.27 -44.37 -20.25
N LEU A 17 3.39 -45.34 -19.31
CA LEU A 17 3.02 -45.13 -17.91
C LEU A 17 3.97 -44.16 -17.20
N VAL A 18 5.27 -44.21 -17.46
CA VAL A 18 6.25 -43.27 -16.91
C VAL A 18 6.05 -41.86 -17.44
N MET A 19 5.67 -41.70 -18.71
CA MET A 19 5.33 -40.37 -19.26
C MET A 19 4.05 -39.78 -18.67
N LEU A 20 3.12 -40.58 -18.18
CA LEU A 20 1.92 -40.13 -17.48
C LEU A 20 2.19 -39.70 -16.03
N LEU A 21 3.30 -40.17 -15.43
CA LEU A 21 3.72 -39.85 -14.08
C LEU A 21 4.68 -38.67 -14.00
N ILE A 22 5.07 -38.07 -15.13
CA ILE A 22 5.82 -36.81 -15.10
C ILE A 22 4.88 -35.75 -14.54
N PRO A 23 5.12 -35.19 -13.34
CA PRO A 23 4.33 -34.09 -12.84
C PRO A 23 4.43 -32.98 -13.86
N ARG A 24 3.33 -32.66 -14.53
CA ARG A 24 3.21 -31.40 -15.24
C ARG A 24 3.41 -30.36 -14.18
N GLY A 25 4.49 -29.59 -14.27
CA GLY A 25 4.73 -28.50 -13.35
C GLY A 25 3.47 -27.68 -13.28
N VAL A 26 2.78 -27.75 -12.14
CA VAL A 26 1.76 -26.77 -11.82
C VAL A 26 2.56 -25.52 -11.57
N ASP A 27 2.66 -24.69 -12.59
CA ASP A 27 3.09 -23.30 -12.38
C ASP A 27 2.11 -22.69 -11.39
N ALA A 28 2.47 -22.74 -10.12
CA ALA A 28 1.82 -21.95 -9.08
C ALA A 28 2.22 -20.49 -9.31
N GLN A 29 1.93 -19.97 -10.49
CA GLN A 29 2.03 -18.55 -10.78
C GLN A 29 0.91 -17.90 -9.97
N GLY A 30 1.31 -17.12 -8.96
CA GLY A 30 0.37 -16.23 -8.30
C GLY A 30 -0.35 -15.44 -9.38
N LEU A 31 -1.69 -15.53 -9.39
CA LEU A 31 -2.50 -14.81 -10.36
C LEU A 31 -2.22 -13.32 -10.23
N THR A 32 -1.52 -12.76 -11.18
CA THR A 32 -1.26 -11.33 -11.29
C THR A 32 -2.22 -10.74 -12.31
N TYR A 33 -3.05 -9.83 -11.86
CA TYR A 33 -4.00 -9.18 -12.73
C TYR A 33 -3.49 -7.78 -13.08
N ALA A 34 -3.34 -7.52 -14.36
CA ALA A 34 -2.98 -6.18 -14.83
C ALA A 34 -4.07 -5.17 -14.46
N LYS A 35 -5.34 -5.55 -14.64
CA LYS A 35 -6.52 -4.69 -14.47
C LYS A 35 -7.74 -5.47 -13.94
N GLY A 36 -8.77 -4.72 -13.51
CA GLY A 36 -10.08 -5.28 -13.15
C GLY A 36 -10.17 -5.82 -11.73
N GLN A 37 -9.17 -5.57 -10.88
CA GLN A 37 -9.18 -5.98 -9.49
C GLN A 37 -9.68 -4.86 -8.57
N THR A 38 -10.17 -5.25 -7.41
CA THR A 38 -10.59 -4.32 -6.36
C THR A 38 -9.40 -3.73 -5.61
N MET A 39 -9.67 -2.64 -4.91
CA MET A 39 -8.75 -2.00 -3.98
C MET A 39 -9.30 -2.07 -2.56
N THR A 40 -8.41 -2.17 -1.58
CA THR A 40 -8.77 -2.20 -0.16
C THR A 40 -8.08 -1.05 0.57
N PRO A 41 -8.80 -0.21 1.33
CA PRO A 41 -8.18 0.74 2.24
C PRO A 41 -7.48 -0.01 3.36
N ALA A 42 -6.50 0.64 3.99
CA ALA A 42 -5.77 0.07 5.11
C ALA A 42 -5.53 1.14 6.18
N PHE A 43 -5.75 0.79 7.43
CA PHE A 43 -5.26 1.54 8.56
C PHE A 43 -3.83 1.08 8.84
N GLU A 44 -2.89 2.01 8.90
CA GLU A 44 -1.47 1.72 9.06
C GLU A 44 -0.99 1.90 10.49
N GLY A 45 -1.73 2.70 11.26
CA GLY A 45 -1.43 3.02 12.64
C GLY A 45 -1.68 4.48 12.98
N TRP A 46 -1.24 4.88 14.17
CA TRP A 46 -1.36 6.23 14.65
C TRP A 46 -0.05 6.74 15.24
N GLU A 47 0.17 8.01 15.11
CA GLU A 47 1.37 8.69 15.62
C GLU A 47 0.98 9.87 16.52
N ARG A 48 1.89 10.23 17.42
CA ARG A 48 1.80 11.47 18.19
C ARG A 48 2.86 12.44 17.68
N THR A 49 2.40 13.59 17.27
CA THR A 49 3.28 14.66 16.79
C THR A 49 4.00 15.36 17.97
N PRO A 50 5.09 16.10 17.72
CA PRO A 50 5.83 16.77 18.78
C PRO A 50 5.02 17.79 19.59
N ASP A 51 3.97 18.38 19.02
CA ASP A 51 3.04 19.28 19.71
C ASP A 51 1.96 18.56 20.51
N GLY A 52 1.97 17.21 20.48
CA GLY A 52 1.05 16.37 21.23
C GLY A 52 -0.25 16.02 20.50
N SER A 53 -0.46 16.53 19.28
CA SER A 53 -1.61 16.14 18.47
C SER A 53 -1.48 14.70 17.98
N ILE A 54 -2.58 14.10 17.54
CA ILE A 54 -2.63 12.72 17.09
C ILE A 54 -3.08 12.68 15.64
N ASN A 55 -2.34 11.90 14.85
CA ASN A 55 -2.71 11.56 13.48
C ASN A 55 -2.97 10.05 13.34
N LEU A 56 -4.00 9.71 12.61
CA LEU A 56 -4.23 8.37 12.09
C LEU A 56 -3.65 8.28 10.68
N LEU A 57 -2.88 7.23 10.41
CA LEU A 57 -2.21 7.01 9.12
C LEU A 57 -2.98 5.97 8.32
N PHE A 58 -3.23 6.28 7.08
CA PHE A 58 -3.91 5.38 6.16
C PHE A 58 -3.11 5.16 4.88
N GLY A 59 -3.33 4.01 4.30
CA GLY A 59 -2.82 3.60 3.01
C GLY A 59 -3.82 2.71 2.30
N TYR A 60 -3.41 2.06 1.24
CA TYR A 60 -4.28 1.14 0.50
C TYR A 60 -3.48 0.05 -0.22
N LEU A 61 -4.19 -0.98 -0.65
CA LEU A 61 -3.70 -1.98 -1.59
C LEU A 61 -4.61 -2.00 -2.81
N ASN A 62 -4.16 -1.42 -3.91
CA ASN A 62 -4.74 -1.63 -5.22
C ASN A 62 -4.19 -2.97 -5.78
N ARG A 63 -5.05 -3.95 -5.96
CA ARG A 63 -4.65 -5.30 -6.39
C ARG A 63 -4.24 -5.39 -7.85
N ASN A 64 -4.53 -4.34 -8.62
CA ASN A 64 -4.10 -4.23 -10.01
C ASN A 64 -2.58 -4.01 -10.08
N TRP A 65 -1.97 -4.47 -11.17
CA TRP A 65 -0.55 -4.27 -11.44
C TRP A 65 -0.29 -3.04 -12.31
N GLU A 66 -1.27 -2.62 -13.11
CA GLU A 66 -1.13 -1.54 -14.09
C GLU A 66 -2.29 -0.54 -14.02
N GLU A 67 -3.45 -0.94 -13.48
CA GLU A 67 -4.63 -0.08 -13.46
C GLU A 67 -4.58 0.90 -12.30
N GLU A 68 -4.62 2.16 -12.63
CA GLU A 68 -4.88 3.26 -11.72
C GLU A 68 -6.40 3.48 -11.60
N LEU A 69 -6.87 3.85 -10.42
CA LEU A 69 -8.29 4.01 -10.15
C LEU A 69 -8.59 5.42 -9.67
N ASP A 70 -9.68 6.01 -10.19
CA ASP A 70 -10.19 7.30 -9.76
C ASP A 70 -11.50 7.11 -8.99
N ILE A 71 -11.50 7.48 -7.70
CA ILE A 71 -12.69 7.45 -6.84
C ILE A 71 -12.78 8.79 -6.11
N PRO A 72 -13.59 9.71 -6.60
CA PRO A 72 -13.71 11.03 -5.97
C PRO A 72 -14.31 10.93 -4.57
N VAL A 73 -14.02 11.91 -3.73
CA VAL A 73 -14.66 12.03 -2.41
C VAL A 73 -16.17 12.09 -2.57
N GLY A 74 -16.87 11.28 -1.80
CA GLY A 74 -18.31 11.13 -1.88
C GLY A 74 -18.80 9.79 -1.32
N PRO A 75 -19.96 9.29 -1.75
CA PRO A 75 -20.55 8.06 -1.22
C PRO A 75 -19.68 6.82 -1.35
N ASP A 76 -18.73 6.83 -2.33
CA ASP A 76 -17.87 5.70 -2.63
C ASP A 76 -16.42 5.88 -2.09
N ASN A 77 -16.10 7.06 -1.54
CA ASN A 77 -14.82 7.36 -0.91
C ASN A 77 -15.07 8.37 0.21
N SER A 78 -15.24 7.90 1.43
CA SER A 78 -15.64 8.76 2.55
C SER A 78 -15.14 8.27 3.88
N PHE A 79 -15.01 9.22 4.82
CA PHE A 79 -14.81 8.95 6.24
C PHE A 79 -16.10 9.05 7.04
N SER A 80 -16.15 8.35 8.18
CA SER A 80 -17.14 8.51 9.23
C SER A 80 -16.58 8.05 10.58
N PRO A 81 -17.01 8.65 11.72
CA PRO A 81 -17.92 9.79 11.85
C PRO A 81 -17.31 11.12 11.43
N GLY A 82 -18.17 12.13 11.32
CA GLY A 82 -17.78 13.50 11.01
C GLY A 82 -17.69 13.79 9.51
N PRO A 83 -16.82 14.75 9.08
CA PRO A 83 -16.70 15.11 7.68
C PRO A 83 -16.27 13.92 6.81
N ALA A 84 -16.96 13.75 5.67
CA ALA A 84 -16.64 12.68 4.72
C ALA A 84 -15.29 12.89 4.02
N ASP A 85 -14.89 14.15 3.86
CA ASP A 85 -13.59 14.56 3.34
C ASP A 85 -12.63 14.80 4.50
N ARG A 86 -11.53 14.08 4.51
CA ARG A 86 -10.42 14.18 5.47
C ARG A 86 -9.06 14.30 4.76
N GLY A 87 -9.05 14.68 3.48
CA GLY A 87 -7.86 14.76 2.66
C GLY A 87 -7.41 13.41 2.09
N GLN A 88 -8.31 12.43 2.01
CA GLN A 88 -8.02 11.15 1.38
C GLN A 88 -7.78 11.30 -0.12
N PRO A 89 -6.96 10.39 -0.71
CA PRO A 89 -6.70 10.39 -2.14
C PRO A 89 -7.98 10.10 -2.94
N THR A 90 -8.03 10.66 -4.14
CA THR A 90 -9.05 10.38 -5.15
C THR A 90 -8.49 9.64 -6.36
N HIS A 91 -7.16 9.59 -6.47
CA HIS A 91 -6.42 8.85 -7.47
C HIS A 91 -5.53 7.81 -6.80
N PHE A 92 -5.56 6.58 -7.30
CA PHE A 92 -4.97 5.42 -6.63
C PHE A 92 -4.06 4.65 -7.57
N PHE A 93 -2.76 4.71 -7.27
CA PHE A 93 -1.75 3.98 -8.01
C PHE A 93 -1.83 2.46 -7.76
N PRO A 94 -1.28 1.64 -8.67
CA PRO A 94 -1.21 0.20 -8.48
C PRO A 94 -0.45 -0.23 -7.23
N ARG A 95 -0.76 -1.42 -6.74
CA ARG A 95 -0.06 -2.12 -5.67
C ARG A 95 -0.28 -1.51 -4.28
N ARG A 96 0.65 -1.80 -3.36
CA ARG A 96 0.58 -1.37 -1.96
C ARG A 96 1.17 0.03 -1.81
N ASN A 97 0.37 0.93 -1.30
CA ASN A 97 0.75 2.30 -0.99
C ASN A 97 0.51 2.52 0.50
N ARG A 98 1.59 2.56 1.28
CA ARG A 98 1.55 2.64 2.74
C ARG A 98 1.63 4.09 3.22
N SER A 99 0.92 4.39 4.31
CA SER A 99 1.02 5.66 5.06
C SER A 99 1.00 6.91 4.18
N ILE A 100 0.17 6.89 3.13
CA ILE A 100 0.16 7.92 2.09
C ILE A 100 -0.48 9.23 2.53
N PHE A 101 -1.31 9.20 3.56
CA PHE A 101 -1.89 10.41 4.14
C PHE A 101 -2.17 10.25 5.63
N ARG A 102 -2.26 11.39 6.29
CA ARG A 102 -2.52 11.53 7.71
C ARG A 102 -3.84 12.20 7.93
N VAL A 103 -4.61 11.70 8.88
CA VAL A 103 -5.87 12.32 9.29
C VAL A 103 -5.73 12.76 10.74
N PRO A 104 -5.70 14.07 11.01
CA PRO A 104 -5.70 14.54 12.38
C PRO A 104 -7.04 14.22 13.05
N VAL A 105 -6.97 13.79 14.30
CA VAL A 105 -8.13 13.56 15.14
C VAL A 105 -8.20 14.57 16.28
N PRO A 106 -9.42 14.86 16.81
CA PRO A 106 -9.59 15.78 17.94
C PRO A 106 -8.81 15.33 19.17
N ALA A 107 -8.47 16.27 20.04
CA ALA A 107 -7.73 15.98 21.26
C ALA A 107 -8.48 15.07 22.25
N ASP A 108 -9.79 15.02 22.16
CA ASP A 108 -10.68 14.15 22.94
C ASP A 108 -10.97 12.80 22.27
N PHE A 109 -10.33 12.48 21.15
CA PHE A 109 -10.42 11.17 20.51
C PHE A 109 -9.83 10.11 21.44
N GLY A 110 -10.68 9.20 21.92
CA GLY A 110 -10.35 8.20 22.93
C GLY A 110 -9.99 6.83 22.36
N GLU A 111 -9.65 5.91 23.25
CA GLU A 111 -9.27 4.53 22.88
C GLU A 111 -10.45 3.74 22.28
N ASP A 112 -11.68 4.10 22.65
CA ASP A 112 -12.91 3.45 22.15
C ASP A 112 -13.45 4.12 20.88
N ASP A 113 -12.84 5.23 20.44
CA ASP A 113 -13.28 5.91 19.23
C ASP A 113 -12.68 5.27 17.98
N GLU A 114 -13.47 5.26 16.92
CA GLU A 114 -13.03 4.81 15.60
C GLU A 114 -13.30 5.87 14.53
N LEU A 115 -12.37 5.99 13.61
CA LEU A 115 -12.52 6.71 12.35
C LEU A 115 -12.43 5.71 11.20
N VAL A 116 -13.52 5.57 10.43
CA VAL A 116 -13.61 4.54 9.39
C VAL A 116 -13.50 5.17 8.01
N TRP A 117 -12.52 4.72 7.25
CA TRP A 117 -12.40 5.03 5.82
C TRP A 117 -13.11 3.97 5.00
N THR A 118 -14.09 4.39 4.22
CA THR A 118 -14.90 3.51 3.37
C THR A 118 -14.62 3.76 1.91
N LEU A 119 -14.33 2.69 1.18
CA LEU A 119 -14.23 2.68 -0.28
C LEU A 119 -15.26 1.70 -0.86
N LYS A 120 -15.99 2.12 -1.90
CA LYS A 120 -16.92 1.26 -2.61
C LYS A 120 -16.55 1.17 -4.07
N MET A 121 -16.47 -0.05 -4.57
CA MET A 121 -16.20 -0.32 -5.98
C MET A 121 -16.73 -1.69 -6.38
N GLN A 122 -17.11 -1.84 -7.62
CA GLN A 122 -17.60 -3.11 -8.19
C GLN A 122 -18.69 -3.77 -7.33
N GLY A 123 -19.58 -2.96 -6.71
CA GLY A 123 -20.65 -3.43 -5.84
C GLY A 123 -20.19 -3.95 -4.47
N GLN A 124 -18.92 -3.81 -4.12
CA GLN A 124 -18.37 -4.20 -2.82
C GLN A 124 -18.01 -2.97 -1.99
N THR A 125 -18.08 -3.13 -0.68
CA THR A 125 -17.67 -2.10 0.30
C THR A 125 -16.46 -2.61 1.09
N PHE A 126 -15.42 -1.78 1.15
CA PHE A 126 -14.21 -2.04 1.90
C PHE A 126 -14.03 -0.94 2.94
N MET A 127 -13.63 -1.31 4.14
CA MET A 127 -13.46 -0.38 5.25
C MET A 127 -12.11 -0.58 5.93
N ALA A 128 -11.50 0.52 6.35
CA ALA A 128 -10.35 0.54 7.23
C ALA A 128 -10.73 1.29 8.51
N HIS A 129 -10.57 0.63 9.65
CA HIS A 129 -10.93 1.12 10.97
C HIS A 129 -9.70 1.69 11.66
N GLY A 130 -9.64 2.99 11.85
CA GLY A 130 -8.56 3.68 12.55
C GLY A 130 -8.93 3.92 14.00
N SER A 131 -8.07 3.53 14.93
CA SER A 131 -8.25 3.67 16.37
C SER A 131 -6.92 3.97 17.07
N LEU A 132 -6.96 4.26 18.37
CA LEU A 132 -5.75 4.44 19.20
C LEU A 132 -5.29 3.16 19.88
N ALA A 133 -5.64 2.00 19.34
CA ALA A 133 -5.16 0.73 19.88
C ALA A 133 -3.64 0.73 19.93
N THR A 134 -3.08 0.32 21.08
CA THR A 134 -1.64 0.39 21.38
C THR A 134 -0.78 -0.36 20.39
N ASP A 135 -1.30 -1.48 19.85
CA ASP A 135 -0.61 -2.31 18.85
C ASP A 135 -0.38 -1.60 17.51
N TYR A 136 -1.11 -0.51 17.27
CA TYR A 136 -0.99 0.31 16.07
C TYR A 136 -0.21 1.62 16.28
N PHE A 137 0.39 1.79 17.47
CA PHE A 137 1.22 2.97 17.72
C PHE A 137 2.50 2.92 16.88
N ILE A 138 2.70 3.95 16.07
CA ILE A 138 3.88 4.09 15.21
C ILE A 138 4.92 4.89 15.99
N ASP A 139 5.92 4.20 16.48
CA ASP A 139 7.10 4.78 17.09
C ASP A 139 8.31 4.73 16.12
N HIS A 140 9.44 5.24 16.60
CA HIS A 140 10.68 5.22 15.82
C HIS A 140 11.17 3.80 15.50
N ILE A 141 10.81 2.79 16.31
CA ILE A 141 11.18 1.39 16.07
C ILE A 141 10.40 0.84 14.90
N VAL A 142 9.09 1.12 14.83
CA VAL A 142 8.24 0.74 13.70
C VAL A 142 8.76 1.37 12.41
N ILE A 143 9.07 2.67 12.43
CA ILE A 143 9.59 3.39 11.26
C ILE A 143 10.93 2.76 10.80
N MET A 144 11.85 2.49 11.72
CA MET A 144 13.13 1.86 11.39
C MET A 144 12.96 0.44 10.85
N SER A 145 12.01 -0.33 11.40
CA SER A 145 11.70 -1.68 10.95
C SER A 145 11.19 -1.70 9.51
N GLU A 146 10.27 -0.79 9.20
CA GLU A 146 9.68 -0.69 7.86
C GLU A 146 10.68 -0.21 6.80
N ASN A 147 11.60 0.65 7.18
CA ASN A 147 12.68 1.13 6.30
C ASN A 147 13.85 0.15 6.17
N GLY A 148 13.78 -1.00 6.84
CA GLY A 148 14.86 -2.01 6.84
C GLY A 148 16.12 -1.57 7.57
N SER A 149 16.13 -0.43 8.24
CA SER A 149 17.32 0.12 8.90
C SER A 149 17.75 -0.71 10.11
N ILE A 150 16.82 -1.38 10.79
CA ILE A 150 17.15 -2.32 11.88
C ILE A 150 18.01 -3.49 11.38
N TYR A 151 17.69 -4.00 10.19
CA TYR A 151 18.41 -5.16 9.61
C TYR A 151 19.76 -4.77 8.98
N ASN A 152 19.91 -3.50 8.57
CA ASN A 152 21.11 -3.01 7.92
C ASN A 152 22.10 -2.32 8.88
N GLY A 153 21.86 -2.35 10.19
CA GLY A 153 22.72 -1.71 11.19
C GLY A 153 22.77 -0.17 11.13
N ARG A 154 21.87 0.44 10.38
CA ARG A 154 21.78 1.90 10.20
C ARG A 154 20.94 2.62 11.26
N SER A 155 20.62 1.99 12.38
CA SER A 155 19.93 2.67 13.48
C SER A 155 20.89 3.50 14.34
N ASP A 156 21.70 4.34 13.71
CA ASP A 156 22.56 5.28 14.40
C ASP A 156 21.79 6.51 14.90
N ALA A 157 22.47 7.32 15.68
CA ALA A 157 21.86 8.54 16.23
C ALA A 157 21.52 9.55 15.12
N GLU A 158 22.23 9.53 14.01
CA GLU A 158 22.02 10.41 12.86
C GLU A 158 20.68 10.06 12.17
N THR A 159 20.43 8.79 11.87
CA THR A 159 19.17 8.35 11.27
C THR A 159 17.96 8.65 12.17
N ARG A 160 18.15 8.57 13.50
CA ARG A 160 17.08 8.91 14.46
C ARG A 160 16.80 10.41 14.57
N ALA A 161 17.76 11.23 14.21
CA ALA A 161 17.64 12.69 14.23
C ALA A 161 17.05 13.26 12.92
N ASN A 162 16.79 12.40 11.93
CA ASN A 162 16.23 12.81 10.65
C ASN A 162 14.88 13.51 10.80
N THR A 163 14.75 14.65 10.17
CA THR A 163 13.49 15.37 10.02
C THR A 163 12.94 15.11 8.62
N PRO A 164 11.67 14.71 8.47
CA PRO A 164 11.10 14.49 7.14
C PRO A 164 11.18 15.75 6.27
N PRO A 165 11.41 15.62 4.95
CA PRO A 165 11.42 16.76 4.05
C PRO A 165 10.07 17.47 4.05
N VAL A 166 10.11 18.80 3.94
CA VAL A 166 8.93 19.65 3.82
C VAL A 166 8.85 20.16 2.39
N ALA A 167 7.68 19.98 1.76
CA ALA A 167 7.41 20.49 0.43
C ALA A 167 6.28 21.52 0.51
N GLU A 168 6.54 22.74 0.01
CA GLU A 168 5.58 23.83 -0.01
C GLU A 168 5.25 24.22 -1.45
N LEU A 169 3.95 24.23 -1.77
CA LEU A 169 3.46 24.72 -3.06
C LEU A 169 3.49 26.24 -3.09
N GLU A 170 4.16 26.82 -4.09
CA GLU A 170 4.22 28.25 -4.26
C GLU A 170 2.98 28.81 -4.99
N GLY A 171 2.36 29.84 -4.40
CA GLY A 171 1.24 30.56 -4.98
C GLY A 171 -0.13 30.02 -4.64
N GLU A 172 -1.09 30.15 -5.56
CA GLU A 172 -2.47 29.73 -5.33
C GLU A 172 -2.60 28.21 -5.35
N THR A 173 -3.26 27.65 -4.35
CA THR A 173 -3.53 26.20 -4.23
C THR A 173 -4.71 25.74 -5.09
N GLU A 174 -5.55 26.68 -5.52
CA GLU A 174 -6.65 26.40 -6.45
C GLU A 174 -6.44 27.12 -7.78
N ARG A 175 -6.53 26.41 -8.88
CA ARG A 175 -6.45 26.97 -10.24
C ARG A 175 -7.56 26.41 -11.11
N ARG A 176 -8.20 27.29 -11.88
CA ARG A 176 -9.17 26.93 -12.90
C ARG A 176 -8.50 26.98 -14.26
N VAL A 177 -8.43 25.86 -14.93
CA VAL A 177 -7.82 25.71 -16.26
C VAL A 177 -8.78 25.03 -17.20
N ARG A 178 -8.57 25.22 -18.51
CA ARG A 178 -9.32 24.50 -19.54
C ARG A 178 -8.68 23.15 -19.80
N VAL A 179 -9.49 22.18 -20.19
CA VAL A 179 -8.99 20.86 -20.58
C VAL A 179 -7.97 20.99 -21.72
N GLY A 180 -6.77 20.40 -21.51
CA GLY A 180 -5.65 20.47 -22.44
C GLY A 180 -4.73 21.67 -22.25
N GLU A 181 -5.00 22.57 -21.31
CA GLU A 181 -4.12 23.67 -20.95
C GLU A 181 -3.04 23.19 -19.96
N PRO A 182 -1.74 23.43 -20.24
CA PRO A 182 -0.68 23.01 -19.33
C PRO A 182 -0.70 23.84 -18.05
N VAL A 183 -0.53 23.18 -16.90
CA VAL A 183 -0.41 23.82 -15.59
C VAL A 183 1.03 23.66 -15.10
N THR A 184 1.66 24.77 -14.77
CA THR A 184 2.98 24.78 -14.09
C THR A 184 2.76 25.00 -12.62
N LEU A 185 3.29 24.08 -11.80
CA LEU A 185 3.35 24.22 -10.36
C LEU A 185 4.80 24.39 -9.94
N SER A 186 5.04 25.35 -9.04
CA SER A 186 6.34 25.55 -8.40
C SER A 186 6.26 25.03 -6.96
N VAL A 187 7.24 24.19 -6.58
CA VAL A 187 7.32 23.63 -5.25
C VAL A 187 8.71 23.92 -4.70
N THR A 188 8.77 24.48 -3.50
CA THR A 188 10.00 24.57 -2.72
C THR A 188 10.06 23.40 -1.76
N ALA A 189 11.17 22.64 -1.80
CA ALA A 189 11.42 21.55 -0.87
C ALA A 189 12.60 21.90 0.04
N SER A 190 12.47 21.61 1.32
CA SER A 190 13.54 21.72 2.31
C SER A 190 13.70 20.41 3.08
N ASP A 191 14.94 20.08 3.41
CA ASP A 191 15.31 18.85 4.10
C ASP A 191 16.59 19.09 4.92
N ASP A 192 16.79 18.36 6.01
CA ASP A 192 18.00 18.46 6.83
C ASP A 192 19.20 17.67 6.23
N GLY A 193 18.98 16.94 5.18
CA GLY A 193 19.99 16.13 4.48
C GLY A 193 20.44 14.89 5.27
N ILE A 194 19.62 14.39 6.16
CA ILE A 194 19.86 13.19 6.97
C ILE A 194 18.91 12.07 6.49
N PRO A 195 19.39 10.81 6.40
CA PRO A 195 20.79 10.38 6.54
C PRO A 195 21.62 10.77 5.33
N ARG A 196 22.90 11.05 5.56
CA ARG A 196 23.81 11.36 4.46
C ARG A 196 23.96 10.16 3.52
N PRO A 197 24.07 10.38 2.21
CA PRO A 197 24.40 9.31 1.27
C PRO A 197 25.72 8.63 1.66
N ALA A 198 25.74 7.29 1.56
CA ALA A 198 26.91 6.48 1.85
C ALA A 198 27.99 6.63 0.76
#